data_7e31fa38579de2209bcdc1395e01a3bc
#
_entry.id   7e31fa38579de2209bcdc1395e01a3bc
#
_cell.length_a   1.000
_cell.length_b   1.000
_cell.length_c   1.000
_cell.angle_alpha   90.00
_cell.angle_beta   90.00
_cell.angle_gamma   90.00
#
_symmetry.space_group_name_H-M   'P 1'
#
loop_
_entity.id
_entity.type
_entity.pdbx_description
1 polymer ?
#
loop_
_entity_poly.entity_id
_entity_poly.type
_entity_poly.pdbx_seq_one_letter_code
_entity_poly.pdbx_strand_id
1 'polypeptide(L)'
;MRTLRNDDERIDDVKTQFIEKITDNMNAFGVSTSIGRVLGIIYMNREPMTLDELSEETGMSKTRMSQVVREMIDLNIAERVFKKGVRKDLFRVEEDYYQTFILLFTSTWKRAIQRSSSFEQRMMKQMNQLQAASGLTEEDELALNELLKEMKEWMDYYDWIHRVTEFFESGEIFKHVPKKERGNEA
;
A
#
# COMPACT_ATOMS: atom_id res chain seq x y z
N MET A 1 -30.84 34.91 -5.59
CA MET A 1 -30.50 35.08 -4.15
C MET A 1 -29.53 33.97 -3.77
N ARG A 2 -28.24 34.28 -3.68
CA ARG A 2 -27.19 33.31 -3.32
C ARG A 2 -27.22 33.23 -1.80
N THR A 3 -27.79 32.15 -1.24
CA THR A 3 -27.75 31.88 0.20
C THR A 3 -26.29 31.80 0.62
N LEU A 4 -25.89 32.69 1.53
CA LEU A 4 -24.55 32.60 2.14
C LEU A 4 -24.48 31.28 2.89
N ARG A 5 -23.76 30.30 2.37
CA ARG A 5 -23.41 29.09 3.13
C ARG A 5 -22.67 29.54 4.38
N ASN A 6 -23.03 28.97 5.52
CA ASN A 6 -22.33 29.18 6.78
C ASN A 6 -20.85 28.77 6.62
N ASP A 7 -19.92 29.46 7.29
CA ASP A 7 -18.49 29.18 7.16
C ASP A 7 -18.14 27.75 7.55
N ASP A 8 -18.89 27.14 8.47
CA ASP A 8 -18.76 25.72 8.85
C ASP A 8 -19.08 24.78 7.66
N GLU A 9 -20.15 25.03 6.89
CA GLU A 9 -20.48 24.24 5.70
C GLU A 9 -19.37 24.32 4.63
N ARG A 10 -18.72 25.49 4.52
CA ARG A 10 -17.61 25.70 3.58
C ARG A 10 -16.36 24.95 4.00
N ILE A 11 -16.07 24.88 5.31
CA ILE A 11 -14.94 24.10 5.86
C ILE A 11 -15.16 22.61 5.62
N ASP A 12 -16.36 22.10 5.84
CA ASP A 12 -16.69 20.69 5.60
C ASP A 12 -16.64 20.32 4.11
N ASP A 13 -17.09 21.20 3.21
CA ASP A 13 -16.90 21.03 1.77
C ASP A 13 -15.40 20.91 1.41
N VAL A 14 -14.52 21.72 2.00
CA VAL A 14 -13.07 21.66 1.76
C VAL A 14 -12.46 20.36 2.31
N LYS A 15 -12.87 19.94 3.52
CA LYS A 15 -12.43 18.65 4.09
C LYS A 15 -12.83 17.49 3.17
N THR A 16 -14.06 17.49 2.67
CA THR A 16 -14.56 16.47 1.75
C THR A 16 -13.73 16.40 0.48
N GLN A 17 -13.42 17.54 -0.15
CA GLN A 17 -12.55 17.59 -1.33
C GLN A 17 -11.14 17.06 -1.03
N PHE A 18 -10.63 17.30 0.18
CA PHE A 18 -9.32 16.79 0.60
C PHE A 18 -9.34 15.25 0.74
N ILE A 19 -10.40 14.69 1.35
CA ILE A 19 -10.63 13.25 1.48
C ILE A 19 -10.72 12.60 0.09
N GLU A 20 -11.47 13.20 -0.83
CA GLU A 20 -11.58 12.73 -2.21
C GLU A 20 -10.22 12.72 -2.91
N LYS A 21 -9.42 13.78 -2.73
CA LYS A 21 -8.08 13.85 -3.30
C LYS A 21 -7.12 12.80 -2.73
N ILE A 22 -7.17 12.53 -1.42
CA ILE A 22 -6.41 11.44 -0.80
C ILE A 22 -6.86 10.11 -1.40
N THR A 23 -8.17 9.90 -1.53
CA THR A 23 -8.77 8.69 -2.10
C THR A 23 -8.26 8.42 -3.51
N ASP A 24 -8.26 9.43 -4.37
CA ASP A 24 -7.75 9.33 -5.74
C ASP A 24 -6.26 8.99 -5.79
N ASN A 25 -5.47 9.65 -4.93
CA ASN A 25 -4.04 9.39 -4.86
C ASN A 25 -3.71 7.95 -4.43
N MET A 26 -4.54 7.33 -3.57
CA MET A 26 -4.35 5.94 -3.14
C MET A 26 -4.51 4.94 -4.30
N ASN A 27 -5.29 5.27 -5.32
CA ASN A 27 -5.42 4.43 -6.51
C ASN A 27 -4.08 4.23 -7.24
N ALA A 28 -3.16 5.21 -7.19
CA ALA A 28 -1.81 5.08 -7.76
C ALA A 28 -0.98 3.95 -7.12
N PHE A 29 -1.31 3.55 -5.89
CA PHE A 29 -0.68 2.44 -5.18
C PHE A 29 -1.44 1.11 -5.34
N GLY A 30 -2.48 1.06 -6.17
CA GLY A 30 -3.34 -0.11 -6.32
C GLY A 30 -4.19 -0.39 -5.07
N VAL A 31 -4.40 0.62 -4.23
CA VAL A 31 -5.22 0.54 -3.02
C VAL A 31 -6.67 0.87 -3.37
N SER A 32 -7.63 0.13 -2.78
CA SER A 32 -9.04 0.33 -3.09
C SER A 32 -9.54 1.71 -2.65
N THR A 33 -10.50 2.26 -3.41
CA THR A 33 -11.19 3.52 -3.09
C THR A 33 -11.75 3.54 -1.66
N SER A 34 -12.22 2.39 -1.16
CA SER A 34 -12.71 2.27 0.22
C SER A 34 -11.62 2.53 1.25
N ILE A 35 -10.41 2.00 1.04
CA ILE A 35 -9.25 2.24 1.91
C ILE A 35 -8.83 3.71 1.84
N GLY A 36 -8.71 4.28 0.64
CA GLY A 36 -8.36 5.68 0.43
C GLY A 36 -9.31 6.63 1.16
N ARG A 37 -10.61 6.36 1.10
CA ARG A 37 -11.64 7.15 1.78
C ARG A 37 -11.53 7.06 3.30
N VAL A 38 -11.38 5.85 3.86
CA VAL A 38 -11.21 5.65 5.32
C VAL A 38 -9.92 6.33 5.81
N LEU A 39 -8.83 6.17 5.08
CA LEU A 39 -7.57 6.85 5.38
C LEU A 39 -7.74 8.36 5.42
N GLY A 40 -8.40 8.95 4.41
CA GLY A 40 -8.66 10.38 4.33
C GLY A 40 -9.53 10.88 5.49
N ILE A 41 -10.56 10.14 5.89
CA ILE A 41 -11.43 10.47 7.02
C ILE A 41 -10.64 10.51 8.32
N ILE A 42 -9.85 9.47 8.64
CA ILE A 42 -9.05 9.42 9.86
C ILE A 42 -7.99 10.54 9.86
N TYR A 43 -7.36 10.84 8.71
CA TYR A 43 -6.44 11.98 8.58
C TYR A 43 -7.10 13.31 8.91
N MET A 44 -8.32 13.53 8.45
CA MET A 44 -9.02 14.80 8.71
C MET A 44 -9.55 14.88 10.14
N ASN A 45 -9.90 13.74 10.75
CA ASN A 45 -10.37 13.68 12.13
C ASN A 45 -9.25 13.90 13.16
N ARG A 46 -8.01 13.53 12.84
CA ARG A 46 -6.82 13.65 13.73
C ARG A 46 -6.87 12.80 15.00
N GLU A 47 -7.91 12.04 15.24
CA GLU A 47 -8.10 11.19 16.40
C GLU A 47 -8.41 9.75 15.93
N PRO A 48 -8.04 8.74 16.74
CA PRO A 48 -8.43 7.36 16.46
C PRO A 48 -9.95 7.19 16.46
N MET A 49 -10.45 6.41 15.51
CA MET A 49 -11.88 6.20 15.29
C MET A 49 -12.29 4.75 15.50
N THR A 50 -13.52 4.53 15.95
CA THR A 50 -14.14 3.20 16.03
C THR A 50 -14.69 2.75 14.68
N LEU A 51 -14.94 1.43 14.52
CA LEU A 51 -15.64 0.91 13.32
C LEU A 51 -17.03 1.52 13.15
N ASP A 52 -17.71 1.87 14.25
CA ASP A 52 -19.05 2.47 14.20
C ASP A 52 -19.00 3.87 13.61
N GLU A 53 -18.10 4.72 14.10
CA GLU A 53 -17.88 6.07 13.59
C GLU A 53 -17.45 6.04 12.11
N LEU A 54 -16.50 5.17 11.75
CA LEU A 54 -16.08 5.02 10.36
C LEU A 54 -17.21 4.52 9.44
N SER A 55 -18.09 3.63 9.96
CA SER A 55 -19.25 3.17 9.20
C SER A 55 -20.28 4.30 8.98
N GLU A 56 -20.48 5.14 9.97
CA GLU A 56 -21.38 6.30 9.89
C GLU A 56 -20.85 7.34 8.88
N GLU A 57 -19.57 7.70 8.97
CA GLU A 57 -18.91 8.67 8.08
C GLU A 57 -18.86 8.22 6.60
N THR A 58 -18.73 6.91 6.38
CA THR A 58 -18.60 6.36 5.02
C THR A 58 -19.93 5.89 4.41
N GLY A 59 -20.94 5.63 5.23
CA GLY A 59 -22.16 4.92 4.84
C GLY A 59 -21.96 3.43 4.57
N MET A 60 -20.80 2.86 4.89
CA MET A 60 -20.52 1.43 4.70
C MET A 60 -21.06 0.61 5.86
N SER A 61 -21.45 -0.66 5.58
CA SER A 61 -21.82 -1.60 6.64
C SER A 61 -20.64 -1.91 7.55
N LYS A 62 -20.88 -2.23 8.84
CA LYS A 62 -19.84 -2.62 9.81
C LYS A 62 -18.98 -3.79 9.31
N THR A 63 -19.62 -4.77 8.65
CA THR A 63 -18.90 -5.91 8.07
C THR A 63 -17.90 -5.46 7.01
N ARG A 64 -18.32 -4.57 6.09
CA ARG A 64 -17.44 -4.00 5.06
C ARG A 64 -16.34 -3.15 5.71
N MET A 65 -16.67 -2.32 6.68
CA MET A 65 -15.72 -1.49 7.40
C MET A 65 -14.66 -2.33 8.11
N SER A 66 -15.06 -3.42 8.80
CA SER A 66 -14.11 -4.35 9.42
C SER A 66 -13.14 -4.97 8.42
N GLN A 67 -13.59 -5.28 7.20
CA GLN A 67 -12.71 -5.78 6.13
C GLN A 67 -11.72 -4.71 5.67
N VAL A 68 -12.21 -3.48 5.40
CA VAL A 68 -11.38 -2.36 4.97
C VAL A 68 -10.28 -2.04 5.98
N VAL A 69 -10.64 -1.93 7.27
CA VAL A 69 -9.66 -1.63 8.33
C VAL A 69 -8.64 -2.77 8.49
N ARG A 70 -9.06 -4.04 8.33
CA ARG A 70 -8.13 -5.18 8.34
C ARG A 70 -7.15 -5.10 7.18
N GLU A 71 -7.61 -4.79 5.97
CA GLU A 71 -6.75 -4.58 4.81
C GLU A 71 -5.75 -3.42 5.05
N MET A 72 -6.18 -2.34 5.73
CA MET A 72 -5.29 -1.23 6.10
C MET A 72 -4.22 -1.66 7.11
N ILE A 73 -4.56 -2.51 8.06
CA ILE A 73 -3.60 -3.10 9.02
C ILE A 73 -2.61 -4.02 8.30
N ASP A 74 -3.08 -4.85 7.37
CA ASP A 74 -2.23 -5.74 6.57
C ASP A 74 -1.27 -4.95 5.63
N LEU A 75 -1.63 -3.71 5.29
CA LEU A 75 -0.78 -2.75 4.57
C LEU A 75 0.14 -1.94 5.49
N ASN A 76 0.05 -2.13 6.80
CA ASN A 76 0.76 -1.38 7.84
C ASN A 76 0.47 0.14 7.84
N ILE A 77 -0.62 0.60 7.23
CA ILE A 77 -1.04 2.01 7.21
C ILE A 77 -2.05 2.35 8.29
N ALA A 78 -2.54 1.36 9.03
CA ALA A 78 -3.40 1.53 10.19
C ALA A 78 -3.00 0.57 11.31
N GLU A 79 -3.31 0.94 12.53
CA GLU A 79 -3.12 0.10 13.70
C GLU A 79 -4.31 0.22 14.66
N ARG A 80 -4.49 -0.83 15.45
CA ARG A 80 -5.45 -0.83 16.55
C ARG A 80 -4.81 -0.25 17.79
N VAL A 81 -5.48 0.72 18.41
CA VAL A 81 -5.01 1.40 19.60
C VAL A 81 -5.99 1.28 20.75
N PHE A 82 -5.48 1.36 21.98
CA PHE A 82 -6.28 1.31 23.19
C PHE A 82 -6.37 2.69 23.83
N LYS A 83 -7.59 3.06 24.24
CA LYS A 83 -7.82 4.29 25.02
C LYS A 83 -8.52 3.90 26.33
N LYS A 84 -7.95 4.32 27.47
CA LYS A 84 -8.52 4.02 28.81
C LYS A 84 -9.96 4.51 28.90
N GLY A 85 -10.87 3.63 29.32
CA GLY A 85 -12.30 3.95 29.44
C GLY A 85 -13.14 3.71 28.17
N VAL A 86 -12.52 3.39 27.04
CA VAL A 86 -13.21 3.00 25.81
C VAL A 86 -13.17 1.50 25.66
N ARG A 87 -14.36 0.86 25.55
CA ARG A 87 -14.50 -0.60 25.40
C ARG A 87 -14.40 -1.06 23.93
N LYS A 88 -14.59 -0.14 23.00
CA LYS A 88 -14.54 -0.42 21.55
C LYS A 88 -13.11 -0.33 21.05
N ASP A 89 -12.80 -1.09 20.02
CA ASP A 89 -11.56 -0.98 19.29
C ASP A 89 -11.49 0.38 18.59
N LEU A 90 -10.36 1.03 18.72
CA LEU A 90 -10.03 2.28 18.05
C LEU A 90 -8.94 2.01 17.03
N PHE A 91 -9.01 2.69 15.90
CA PHE A 91 -8.08 2.56 14.79
C PHE A 91 -7.45 3.91 14.49
N ARG A 92 -6.14 3.92 14.37
CA ARG A 92 -5.32 5.07 14.00
C ARG A 92 -4.59 4.75 12.71
N VAL A 93 -4.29 5.77 11.90
CA VAL A 93 -3.47 5.66 10.70
C VAL A 93 -2.09 6.28 10.93
N GLU A 94 -1.12 5.93 10.11
CA GLU A 94 0.17 6.61 10.05
C GLU A 94 -0.04 8.08 9.64
N GLU A 95 0.40 9.01 10.49
CA GLU A 95 0.16 10.45 10.31
C GLU A 95 1.18 11.12 9.38
N ASP A 96 2.36 10.51 9.23
CA ASP A 96 3.40 10.98 8.33
C ASP A 96 3.12 10.51 6.89
N TYR A 97 2.75 11.44 6.00
CA TYR A 97 2.50 11.15 4.59
C TYR A 97 3.69 10.49 3.88
N TYR A 98 4.92 10.84 4.27
CA TYR A 98 6.13 10.23 3.72
C TYR A 98 6.23 8.77 4.15
N GLN A 99 5.91 8.49 5.42
CA GLN A 99 5.91 7.13 5.93
C GLN A 99 4.77 6.30 5.32
N THR A 100 3.58 6.87 5.17
CA THR A 100 2.46 6.22 4.47
C THR A 100 2.85 5.84 3.03
N PHE A 101 3.54 6.74 2.31
CA PHE A 101 4.07 6.43 0.97
C PHE A 101 5.01 5.21 1.01
N ILE A 102 5.99 5.22 1.93
CA ILE A 102 6.96 4.13 2.07
C ILE A 102 6.25 2.80 2.36
N LEU A 103 5.32 2.79 3.33
CA LEU A 103 4.58 1.60 3.72
C LEU A 103 3.76 1.00 2.56
N LEU A 104 3.04 1.83 1.81
CA LEU A 104 2.27 1.40 0.64
C LEU A 104 3.16 0.87 -0.48
N PHE A 105 4.23 1.61 -0.81
CA PHE A 105 5.19 1.23 -1.83
C PHE A 105 5.82 -0.12 -1.50
N THR A 106 6.42 -0.23 -0.32
CA THR A 106 7.16 -1.44 0.09
C THR A 106 6.25 -2.65 0.28
N SER A 107 5.06 -2.48 0.88
CA SER A 107 4.08 -3.56 1.02
C SER A 107 3.60 -4.12 -0.33
N THR A 108 3.42 -3.24 -1.32
CA THR A 108 3.01 -3.65 -2.68
C THR A 108 4.11 -4.45 -3.35
N TRP A 109 5.35 -3.94 -3.32
CA TRP A 109 6.47 -4.60 -3.97
C TRP A 109 6.92 -5.88 -3.26
N LYS A 110 6.90 -5.94 -1.93
CA LYS A 110 7.18 -7.18 -1.19
C LYS A 110 6.25 -8.33 -1.60
N ARG A 111 4.95 -8.04 -1.77
CA ARG A 111 4.01 -9.04 -2.26
C ARG A 111 4.30 -9.47 -3.71
N ALA A 112 4.73 -8.55 -4.56
CA ALA A 112 5.14 -8.87 -5.94
C ALA A 112 6.40 -9.74 -5.95
N ILE A 113 7.43 -9.37 -5.17
CA ILE A 113 8.68 -10.13 -5.01
C ILE A 113 8.39 -11.56 -4.54
N GLN A 114 7.58 -11.72 -3.49
CA GLN A 114 7.23 -13.04 -2.96
C GLN A 114 6.52 -13.92 -4.01
N ARG A 115 5.60 -13.35 -4.79
CA ARG A 115 4.93 -14.07 -5.89
C ARG A 115 5.90 -14.46 -6.99
N SER A 116 6.83 -13.57 -7.34
CA SER A 116 7.84 -13.82 -8.38
C SER A 116 8.83 -14.90 -7.95
N SER A 117 9.29 -14.90 -6.69
CA SER A 117 10.16 -15.97 -6.16
C SER A 117 9.45 -17.34 -6.18
N SER A 118 8.17 -17.38 -5.81
CA SER A 118 7.38 -18.64 -5.90
C SER A 118 7.17 -19.10 -7.34
N PHE A 119 7.05 -18.19 -8.28
CA PHE A 119 6.97 -18.49 -9.71
C PHE A 119 8.31 -19.04 -10.22
N GLU A 120 9.42 -18.38 -9.91
CA GLU A 120 10.77 -18.82 -10.25
C GLU A 120 11.01 -20.26 -9.82
N GLN A 121 10.79 -20.57 -8.53
CA GLN A 121 11.01 -21.92 -8.01
C GLN A 121 10.24 -23.00 -8.79
N ARG A 122 8.99 -22.71 -9.19
CA ARG A 122 8.19 -23.64 -10.01
C ARG A 122 8.76 -23.77 -11.41
N MET A 123 9.13 -22.68 -12.05
CA MET A 123 9.65 -22.67 -13.42
C MET A 123 11.01 -23.33 -13.49
N MET A 124 11.92 -23.03 -12.56
CA MET A 124 13.24 -23.69 -12.48
C MET A 124 13.11 -25.20 -12.31
N LYS A 125 12.17 -25.66 -11.48
CA LYS A 125 11.88 -27.08 -11.34
C LYS A 125 11.43 -27.71 -12.67
N GLN A 126 10.54 -27.05 -13.41
CA GLN A 126 10.06 -27.55 -14.71
C GLN A 126 11.16 -27.55 -15.76
N MET A 127 11.95 -26.48 -15.85
CA MET A 127 13.08 -26.39 -16.80
C MET A 127 14.15 -27.45 -16.52
N ASN A 128 14.51 -27.67 -15.24
CA ASN A 128 15.45 -28.74 -14.87
C ASN A 128 14.92 -30.14 -15.21
N GLN A 129 13.61 -30.36 -15.07
CA GLN A 129 12.99 -31.65 -15.50
C GLN A 129 13.04 -31.83 -17.01
N LEU A 130 12.81 -30.78 -17.79
CA LEU A 130 12.93 -30.80 -19.24
C LEU A 130 14.38 -31.07 -19.67
N GLN A 131 15.34 -30.41 -19.05
CA GLN A 131 16.76 -30.63 -19.31
C GLN A 131 17.24 -32.08 -19.03
N ALA A 132 16.67 -32.69 -18.00
CA ALA A 132 16.97 -34.07 -17.63
C ALA A 132 16.23 -35.13 -18.51
N ALA A 133 15.25 -34.71 -19.29
CA ALA A 133 14.51 -35.61 -20.17
C ALA A 133 15.34 -35.99 -21.38
N SER A 134 15.39 -37.29 -21.68
CA SER A 134 16.06 -37.81 -22.90
C SER A 134 15.20 -37.49 -24.12
N GLY A 135 15.77 -36.84 -25.15
CA GLY A 135 15.13 -36.69 -26.45
C GLY A 135 14.72 -35.25 -26.83
N LEU A 136 15.28 -34.24 -26.18
CA LEU A 136 15.19 -32.86 -26.65
C LEU A 136 15.90 -32.75 -28.02
N THR A 137 15.30 -31.99 -28.92
CA THR A 137 15.96 -31.61 -30.18
C THR A 137 16.94 -30.46 -29.92
N GLU A 138 17.88 -30.19 -30.81
CA GLU A 138 18.76 -29.01 -30.72
C GLU A 138 17.96 -27.69 -30.62
N GLU A 139 16.83 -27.62 -31.32
CA GLU A 139 15.94 -26.44 -31.26
C GLU A 139 15.30 -26.29 -29.88
N ASP A 140 14.87 -27.41 -29.27
CA ASP A 140 14.30 -27.39 -27.90
C ASP A 140 15.35 -26.98 -26.84
N GLU A 141 16.59 -27.47 -27.00
CA GLU A 141 17.70 -27.09 -26.08
C GLU A 141 18.05 -25.59 -26.19
N LEU A 142 18.08 -25.06 -27.42
CA LEU A 142 18.29 -23.61 -27.62
C LEU A 142 17.16 -22.80 -27.00
N ALA A 143 15.91 -23.16 -27.24
CA ALA A 143 14.75 -22.49 -26.66
C ALA A 143 14.75 -22.53 -25.11
N LEU A 144 15.11 -23.69 -24.54
CA LEU A 144 15.21 -23.85 -23.09
C LEU A 144 16.32 -22.96 -22.48
N ASN A 145 17.47 -22.87 -23.15
CA ASN A 145 18.58 -22.02 -22.72
C ASN A 145 18.21 -20.52 -22.77
N GLU A 146 17.46 -20.08 -23.79
CA GLU A 146 16.93 -18.71 -23.87
C GLU A 146 15.96 -18.42 -22.73
N LEU A 147 15.05 -19.35 -22.41
CA LEU A 147 14.13 -19.22 -21.28
C LEU A 147 14.85 -19.16 -19.94
N LEU A 148 15.90 -19.95 -19.74
CA LEU A 148 16.73 -19.90 -18.53
C LEU A 148 17.44 -18.56 -18.38
N LYS A 149 17.94 -18.00 -19.49
CA LYS A 149 18.56 -16.67 -19.49
C LYS A 149 17.55 -15.59 -19.14
N GLU A 150 16.38 -15.60 -19.78
CA GLU A 150 15.30 -14.63 -19.51
C GLU A 150 14.84 -14.72 -18.05
N MET A 151 14.71 -15.93 -17.50
CA MET A 151 14.35 -16.13 -16.09
C MET A 151 15.39 -15.50 -15.15
N LYS A 152 16.68 -15.65 -15.46
CA LYS A 152 17.75 -15.07 -14.67
C LYS A 152 17.68 -13.54 -14.69
N GLU A 153 17.54 -12.93 -15.87
CA GLU A 153 17.41 -11.48 -16.02
C GLU A 153 16.18 -10.93 -15.26
N TRP A 154 15.07 -11.69 -15.30
CA TRP A 154 13.87 -11.38 -14.54
C TRP A 154 14.09 -11.43 -13.03
N MET A 155 14.83 -12.40 -12.53
CA MET A 155 15.13 -12.52 -11.09
C MET A 155 16.13 -11.47 -10.62
N ASP A 156 17.13 -11.13 -11.43
CA ASP A 156 18.07 -10.03 -11.15
C ASP A 156 17.32 -8.68 -11.02
N TYR A 157 16.29 -8.46 -11.84
CA TYR A 157 15.40 -7.30 -11.71
C TYR A 157 14.62 -7.31 -10.38
N TYR A 158 14.06 -8.45 -9.95
CA TYR A 158 13.34 -8.53 -8.67
C TYR A 158 14.26 -8.40 -7.46
N ASP A 159 15.51 -8.87 -7.53
CA ASP A 159 16.52 -8.63 -6.52
C ASP A 159 16.83 -7.13 -6.41
N TRP A 160 16.94 -6.44 -7.53
CA TRP A 160 17.11 -4.98 -7.52
C TRP A 160 15.91 -4.29 -6.88
N ILE A 161 14.67 -4.66 -7.21
CA ILE A 161 13.46 -4.12 -6.56
C ILE A 161 13.47 -4.39 -5.05
N HIS A 162 13.94 -5.56 -4.62
CA HIS A 162 14.07 -5.87 -3.19
C HIS A 162 15.00 -4.87 -2.50
N ARG A 163 16.17 -4.61 -3.07
CA ARG A 163 17.10 -3.60 -2.53
C ARG A 163 16.52 -2.18 -2.53
N VAL A 164 15.71 -1.83 -3.52
CA VAL A 164 14.97 -0.56 -3.53
C VAL A 164 13.96 -0.50 -2.38
N THR A 165 13.23 -1.58 -2.11
CA THR A 165 12.29 -1.61 -0.97
C THR A 165 13.01 -1.47 0.36
N GLU A 166 14.16 -2.14 0.56
CA GLU A 166 15.00 -2.00 1.76
C GLU A 166 15.53 -0.57 1.92
N PHE A 167 15.96 0.07 0.82
CA PHE A 167 16.41 1.46 0.82
C PHE A 167 15.34 2.44 1.30
N PHE A 168 14.08 2.22 0.93
CA PHE A 168 12.96 3.01 1.42
C PHE A 168 12.64 2.70 2.89
N GLU A 169 12.57 1.42 3.28
CA GLU A 169 12.21 1.00 4.65
C GLU A 169 13.24 1.43 5.70
N SER A 170 14.51 1.39 5.35
CA SER A 170 15.59 1.86 6.23
C SER A 170 15.57 3.37 6.47
N GLY A 171 14.77 4.12 5.69
CA GLY A 171 14.77 5.58 5.72
C GLY A 171 16.00 6.22 5.06
N GLU A 172 16.89 5.42 4.46
CA GLU A 172 18.08 5.90 3.76
C GLU A 172 17.71 6.89 2.63
N ILE A 173 16.55 6.71 2.02
CA ILE A 173 16.00 7.63 1.02
C ILE A 173 16.01 9.09 1.49
N PHE A 174 15.79 9.36 2.77
CA PHE A 174 15.73 10.72 3.30
C PHE A 174 17.08 11.41 3.40
N LYS A 175 18.18 10.67 3.28
CA LYS A 175 19.52 11.26 3.15
C LYS A 175 19.77 11.81 1.73
N HIS A 176 19.12 11.23 0.72
CA HIS A 176 19.26 11.62 -0.69
C HIS A 176 18.14 12.57 -1.14
N VAL A 177 16.94 12.36 -0.62
CA VAL A 177 15.74 13.19 -0.88
C VAL A 177 15.14 13.59 0.46
N PRO A 178 15.68 14.64 1.12
CA PRO A 178 15.24 15.04 2.45
C PRO A 178 13.78 15.49 2.46
N LYS A 179 13.08 15.20 3.56
CA LYS A 179 11.77 15.78 3.83
C LYS A 179 11.90 17.31 3.88
N LYS A 180 10.90 18.02 3.37
CA LYS A 180 10.85 19.48 3.56
C LYS A 180 10.71 19.76 5.06
N GLU A 181 11.63 20.55 5.61
CA GLU A 181 11.49 21.03 6.99
C GLU A 181 10.16 21.80 7.10
N ARG A 182 9.33 21.39 8.05
CA ARG A 182 8.17 22.19 8.43
C ARG A 182 8.75 23.45 9.09
N GLY A 183 8.81 24.54 8.34
CA GLY A 183 9.12 25.84 8.93
C GLY A 183 8.17 26.07 10.10
N ASN A 184 8.71 26.46 11.25
CA ASN A 184 7.94 27.06 12.33
C ASN A 184 7.35 28.38 11.77
N GLU A 185 6.26 28.30 11.03
CA GLU A 185 5.43 29.46 10.80
C GLU A 185 4.62 29.63 12.10
N ALA A 186 5.15 30.49 12.95
CA ALA A 186 4.51 31.00 14.14
C ALA A 186 3.32 31.90 13.78
#